data_6452869a8eff0820ea8953f30e00a448
#
_entry.id   6452869a8eff0820ea8953f30e00a448
#
_cell.length_a   1.000
_cell.length_b   1.000
_cell.length_c   1.000
_cell.angle_alpha   90.00
_cell.angle_beta   90.00
_cell.angle_gamma   90.00
#
_symmetry.space_group_name_H-M   'P 1'
#
loop_
_entity.id
_entity.type
_entity.pdbx_description
1 polymer ?
#
loop_
_entity_poly.entity_id
_entity_poly.type
_entity_poly.pdbx_seq_one_letter_code
_entity_poly.pdbx_strand_id
1 'polypeptide(L)'
;DWIQDWENNKTTIGSSYVITPKIFVGKKIIGSHDSLEDVPGLTGVYIGPSENNGAGIYGYKDNKEIFHIDQTGGKIGGWDITSGGIQCEDGTLSIKSEGTISAQSEGIIHWSLNKDGSASFANGNVTMDVEGNASFKGTIETSGGSIAGWIIGADSIYNGTIGINSLKKFIAIANVASVQDIGNQLDWVKEYGGVAMYCISNTNYGLIGYKNNEKVFSAGSDNFIAGWNFNEKAIFS
;
A
#
# COMPACT_ATOMS: atom_id res chain seq x y z
N ASP A 1 -16.46 -55.09 20.69
CA ASP A 1 -16.24 -53.73 21.20
C ASP A 1 -15.57 -52.91 20.10
N TRP A 2 -16.12 -51.76 19.78
CA TRP A 2 -15.69 -50.90 18.68
C TRP A 2 -14.19 -50.49 18.84
N ILE A 3 -13.67 -50.40 20.06
CA ILE A 3 -12.25 -50.15 20.34
C ILE A 3 -11.41 -51.32 19.84
N GLN A 4 -11.82 -52.57 20.14
CA GLN A 4 -11.09 -53.75 19.68
C GLN A 4 -11.15 -53.91 18.15
N ASP A 5 -12.27 -53.55 17.52
CA ASP A 5 -12.37 -53.56 16.05
C ASP A 5 -11.45 -52.53 15.41
N TRP A 6 -11.32 -51.35 16.01
CA TRP A 6 -10.39 -50.32 15.56
C TRP A 6 -8.93 -50.73 15.74
N GLU A 7 -8.57 -51.29 16.93
CA GLU A 7 -7.24 -51.84 17.22
C GLU A 7 -6.87 -53.01 16.27
N ASN A 8 -7.85 -53.76 15.81
CA ASN A 8 -7.65 -54.86 14.88
C ASN A 8 -7.79 -54.44 13.38
N ASN A 9 -7.77 -53.16 13.05
CA ASN A 9 -7.94 -52.64 11.69
C ASN A 9 -9.22 -53.12 10.99
N LYS A 10 -10.31 -53.35 11.71
CA LYS A 10 -11.61 -53.74 11.15
C LYS A 10 -12.49 -52.54 10.90
N THR A 11 -13.28 -52.62 9.87
CA THR A 11 -14.34 -51.63 9.58
C THR A 11 -15.64 -52.09 10.21
N THR A 12 -16.26 -51.23 11.04
CA THR A 12 -17.56 -51.48 11.67
C THR A 12 -18.54 -50.42 11.18
N ILE A 13 -19.70 -50.85 10.64
CA ILE A 13 -20.76 -49.99 10.18
C ILE A 13 -21.97 -50.16 11.08
N GLY A 14 -22.34 -49.10 11.80
CA GLY A 14 -23.56 -49.03 12.63
C GLY A 14 -24.62 -48.16 11.98
N SER A 15 -25.79 -48.09 12.58
CA SER A 15 -26.90 -47.27 12.09
C SER A 15 -26.62 -45.78 12.10
N SER A 16 -25.69 -45.33 12.93
CA SER A 16 -25.36 -43.89 13.13
C SER A 16 -23.87 -43.57 13.01
N TYR A 17 -23.03 -44.56 12.69
CA TYR A 17 -21.58 -44.39 12.64
C TYR A 17 -20.88 -45.40 11.72
N VAL A 18 -19.72 -45.00 11.20
CA VAL A 18 -18.74 -45.89 10.56
C VAL A 18 -17.44 -45.77 11.33
N ILE A 19 -16.92 -46.89 11.81
CA ILE A 19 -15.62 -46.97 12.45
C ILE A 19 -14.68 -47.72 11.49
N THR A 20 -13.69 -47.04 10.99
CA THR A 20 -12.69 -47.63 10.11
C THR A 20 -11.36 -46.93 10.33
N PRO A 21 -10.25 -47.67 10.33
CA PRO A 21 -8.93 -47.04 10.50
C PRO A 21 -8.52 -46.15 9.32
N LYS A 22 -9.07 -46.41 8.12
CA LYS A 22 -8.71 -45.72 6.88
C LYS A 22 -9.90 -45.58 5.97
N ILE A 23 -10.04 -44.41 5.32
CA ILE A 23 -10.97 -44.16 4.24
C ILE A 23 -10.18 -43.56 3.08
N PHE A 24 -10.34 -44.10 1.88
CA PHE A 24 -9.81 -43.52 0.64
C PHE A 24 -10.94 -43.32 -0.35
N VAL A 25 -11.02 -42.11 -0.89
CA VAL A 25 -11.96 -41.71 -1.94
C VAL A 25 -11.16 -41.14 -3.09
N GLY A 26 -11.07 -41.87 -4.21
CA GLY A 26 -10.28 -41.40 -5.33
C GLY A 26 -10.19 -42.40 -6.47
N LYS A 27 -9.19 -42.26 -7.31
CA LYS A 27 -8.91 -43.13 -8.43
C LYS A 27 -8.57 -44.55 -7.93
N LYS A 28 -9.09 -45.58 -8.59
CA LYS A 28 -8.87 -46.98 -8.20
C LYS A 28 -7.37 -47.27 -8.07
N ILE A 29 -6.99 -47.74 -6.89
CA ILE A 29 -5.64 -48.24 -6.62
C ILE A 29 -5.60 -49.72 -7.00
N ILE A 30 -4.65 -50.11 -7.79
CA ILE A 30 -4.41 -51.52 -8.23
C ILE A 30 -3.20 -52.02 -7.48
N GLY A 31 -3.36 -53.09 -6.71
CA GLY A 31 -2.29 -53.71 -5.93
C GLY A 31 -2.48 -53.60 -4.42
N SER A 32 -1.60 -54.26 -3.66
CA SER A 32 -1.50 -54.13 -2.21
C SER A 32 -0.36 -53.16 -1.88
N HIS A 33 -0.66 -52.10 -1.12
CA HIS A 33 0.31 -51.10 -0.72
C HIS A 33 0.26 -50.93 0.79
N ASP A 34 1.41 -50.90 1.42
CA ASP A 34 1.54 -50.78 2.87
C ASP A 34 1.46 -49.32 3.32
N SER A 35 1.84 -48.38 2.45
CA SER A 35 1.74 -46.96 2.70
C SER A 35 1.10 -46.19 1.53
N LEU A 36 0.69 -44.95 1.76
CA LEU A 36 0.15 -44.05 0.75
C LEU A 36 1.21 -43.62 -0.25
N GLU A 37 2.43 -43.45 0.21
CA GLU A 37 3.59 -42.99 -0.55
C GLU A 37 3.96 -44.00 -1.63
N ASP A 38 3.67 -45.29 -1.43
CA ASP A 38 3.96 -46.38 -2.36
C ASP A 38 2.91 -46.53 -3.49
N VAL A 39 1.84 -45.77 -3.48
CA VAL A 39 0.77 -45.85 -4.46
C VAL A 39 1.08 -45.05 -5.70
N PRO A 40 1.39 -45.67 -6.86
CA PRO A 40 1.70 -44.94 -8.09
C PRO A 40 0.52 -44.13 -8.60
N GLY A 41 0.71 -42.84 -8.86
CA GLY A 41 -0.32 -41.94 -9.39
C GLY A 41 -1.48 -41.67 -8.41
N LEU A 42 -1.21 -41.71 -7.12
CA LEU A 42 -2.19 -41.46 -6.05
C LEU A 42 -2.92 -40.14 -6.32
N THR A 43 -4.23 -40.22 -6.52
CA THR A 43 -5.11 -39.06 -6.71
C THR A 43 -6.41 -39.32 -5.98
N GLY A 44 -6.73 -38.46 -4.98
CA GLY A 44 -7.93 -38.60 -4.18
C GLY A 44 -7.75 -38.03 -2.79
N VAL A 45 -8.72 -38.33 -1.91
CA VAL A 45 -8.72 -37.94 -0.50
C VAL A 45 -8.57 -39.18 0.37
N TYR A 46 -7.66 -39.09 1.31
CA TYR A 46 -7.41 -40.09 2.32
C TYR A 46 -7.73 -39.56 3.73
N ILE A 47 -8.40 -40.35 4.52
CA ILE A 47 -8.66 -40.07 5.94
C ILE A 47 -8.10 -41.23 6.75
N GLY A 48 -7.16 -40.96 7.62
CA GLY A 48 -6.49 -41.96 8.42
C GLY A 48 -5.11 -41.51 8.91
N PRO A 49 -4.33 -42.42 9.51
CA PRO A 49 -2.98 -42.14 9.94
C PRO A 49 -2.02 -42.02 8.77
N SER A 50 -1.14 -41.05 8.80
CA SER A 50 0.06 -40.94 7.96
C SER A 50 1.30 -41.30 8.76
N GLU A 51 2.35 -41.80 8.13
CA GLU A 51 3.57 -42.17 8.79
C GLU A 51 4.27 -41.02 9.52
N ASN A 52 4.16 -39.82 8.97
CA ASN A 52 4.89 -38.65 9.46
C ASN A 52 4.05 -37.72 10.34
N ASN A 53 2.72 -37.64 10.13
CA ASN A 53 1.90 -36.57 10.66
C ASN A 53 0.71 -37.03 11.52
N GLY A 54 0.61 -38.33 11.82
CA GLY A 54 -0.48 -38.89 12.61
C GLY A 54 -1.83 -38.94 11.84
N ALA A 55 -2.93 -38.97 12.55
CA ALA A 55 -4.25 -39.07 11.96
C ALA A 55 -4.72 -37.72 11.36
N GLY A 56 -5.24 -37.76 10.14
CA GLY A 56 -5.64 -36.56 9.44
C GLY A 56 -6.47 -36.83 8.18
N ILE A 57 -6.71 -35.75 7.44
CA ILE A 57 -7.31 -35.74 6.11
C ILE A 57 -6.29 -35.24 5.13
N TYR A 58 -6.00 -36.01 4.09
CA TYR A 58 -4.95 -35.72 3.11
C TYR A 58 -5.54 -35.77 1.70
N GLY A 59 -5.19 -34.81 0.86
CA GLY A 59 -5.53 -34.79 -0.56
C GLY A 59 -4.32 -34.89 -1.46
N TYR A 60 -4.36 -35.80 -2.43
CA TYR A 60 -3.28 -36.08 -3.35
C TYR A 60 -3.71 -35.90 -4.81
N LYS A 61 -2.81 -35.43 -5.65
CA LYS A 61 -2.91 -35.44 -7.09
C LYS A 61 -1.57 -35.89 -7.67
N ASP A 62 -1.61 -37.02 -8.39
CA ASP A 62 -0.42 -37.62 -9.04
C ASP A 62 0.76 -37.78 -8.08
N ASN A 63 0.51 -38.37 -6.90
CA ASN A 63 1.42 -38.56 -5.78
C ASN A 63 1.88 -37.26 -5.08
N LYS A 64 1.42 -36.10 -5.51
CA LYS A 64 1.74 -34.86 -4.82
C LYS A 64 0.62 -34.51 -3.85
N GLU A 65 0.99 -34.32 -2.58
CA GLU A 65 0.07 -33.77 -1.61
C GLU A 65 -0.33 -32.33 -1.98
N ILE A 66 -1.62 -32.07 -2.03
CA ILE A 66 -2.17 -30.75 -2.35
C ILE A 66 -2.84 -30.09 -1.14
N PHE A 67 -3.27 -30.89 -0.18
CA PHE A 67 -3.71 -30.40 1.13
C PHE A 67 -3.63 -31.48 2.19
N HIS A 68 -3.50 -31.07 3.44
CA HIS A 68 -3.80 -31.89 4.60
C HIS A 68 -4.37 -31.07 5.76
N ILE A 69 -5.00 -31.76 6.71
CA ILE A 69 -5.37 -31.27 8.04
C ILE A 69 -5.13 -32.43 9.00
N ASP A 70 -4.25 -32.27 9.96
CA ASP A 70 -3.84 -33.27 10.92
C ASP A 70 -3.46 -32.66 12.30
N GLN A 71 -2.78 -33.43 13.14
CA GLN A 71 -2.38 -33.00 14.48
C GLN A 71 -1.31 -31.89 14.49
N THR A 72 -0.59 -31.71 13.39
CA THR A 72 0.49 -30.72 13.26
C THR A 72 -0.02 -29.39 12.72
N GLY A 73 -1.19 -29.40 12.10
CA GLY A 73 -1.82 -28.24 11.46
C GLY A 73 -2.53 -28.57 10.18
N GLY A 74 -2.49 -27.67 9.22
CA GLY A 74 -3.03 -27.87 7.88
C GLY A 74 -2.12 -27.30 6.81
N LYS A 75 -2.27 -27.81 5.59
CA LYS A 75 -1.60 -27.31 4.39
C LYS A 75 -2.57 -27.29 3.24
N ILE A 76 -2.60 -26.24 2.46
CA ILE A 76 -3.42 -26.13 1.24
C ILE A 76 -2.58 -25.44 0.16
N GLY A 77 -2.19 -26.18 -0.89
CA GLY A 77 -1.53 -25.62 -2.06
C GLY A 77 -0.23 -24.85 -1.77
N GLY A 78 0.56 -25.30 -0.77
CA GLY A 78 1.80 -24.63 -0.34
C GLY A 78 1.59 -23.57 0.75
N TRP A 79 0.36 -23.42 1.27
CA TRP A 79 0.06 -22.60 2.44
C TRP A 79 -0.06 -23.49 3.67
N ASP A 80 0.66 -23.16 4.73
CA ASP A 80 0.54 -23.78 6.03
C ASP A 80 -0.55 -23.11 6.84
N ILE A 81 -1.43 -23.90 7.44
CA ILE A 81 -2.49 -23.47 8.35
C ILE A 81 -2.10 -23.93 9.75
N THR A 82 -1.88 -23.00 10.64
CA THR A 82 -1.47 -23.26 12.02
C THR A 82 -2.43 -22.59 13.00
N SER A 83 -2.27 -22.84 14.29
CA SER A 83 -3.00 -22.09 15.33
C SER A 83 -2.69 -20.59 15.32
N GLY A 84 -1.54 -20.19 14.76
CA GLY A 84 -1.11 -18.80 14.65
C GLY A 84 -1.60 -18.07 13.40
N GLY A 85 -2.17 -18.80 12.41
CA GLY A 85 -2.64 -18.19 11.16
C GLY A 85 -2.35 -19.03 9.93
N ILE A 86 -2.30 -18.37 8.78
CA ILE A 86 -2.01 -18.94 7.47
C ILE A 86 -0.74 -18.28 6.94
N GLN A 87 0.19 -19.05 6.44
CA GLN A 87 1.45 -18.56 5.88
C GLN A 87 1.90 -19.40 4.68
N CYS A 88 2.66 -18.83 3.75
CA CYS A 88 3.34 -19.62 2.74
C CYS A 88 4.46 -20.45 3.37
N GLU A 89 4.86 -21.55 2.72
CA GLU A 89 5.77 -22.56 3.24
C GLU A 89 7.12 -21.99 3.75
N ASP A 90 7.63 -20.94 3.08
CA ASP A 90 8.85 -20.24 3.48
C ASP A 90 8.62 -19.11 4.49
N GLY A 91 7.36 -18.87 4.92
CA GLY A 91 7.00 -17.84 5.89
C GLY A 91 7.11 -16.40 5.37
N THR A 92 7.38 -16.19 4.07
CA THR A 92 7.56 -14.84 3.50
C THR A 92 6.26 -14.04 3.43
N LEU A 93 5.10 -14.70 3.38
CA LEU A 93 3.78 -14.07 3.45
C LEU A 93 2.94 -14.75 4.52
N SER A 94 2.35 -13.98 5.41
CA SER A 94 1.54 -14.52 6.50
C SER A 94 0.29 -13.68 6.79
N ILE A 95 -0.78 -14.38 7.20
CA ILE A 95 -2.00 -13.82 7.78
C ILE A 95 -2.11 -14.41 9.18
N LYS A 96 -1.84 -13.61 10.19
CA LYS A 96 -1.79 -14.07 11.57
C LYS A 96 -3.13 -13.96 12.27
N SER A 97 -3.47 -14.92 13.11
CA SER A 97 -4.71 -14.94 13.90
C SER A 97 -4.84 -13.76 14.87
N GLU A 98 -3.73 -13.14 15.24
CA GLU A 98 -3.69 -11.90 16.02
C GLU A 98 -4.13 -10.65 15.25
N GLY A 99 -4.37 -10.75 13.91
CA GLY A 99 -4.89 -9.69 13.08
C GLY A 99 -3.83 -8.91 12.29
N THR A 100 -2.70 -9.52 11.98
CA THR A 100 -1.65 -8.93 11.15
C THR A 100 -1.54 -9.67 9.82
N ILE A 101 -1.42 -8.92 8.73
CA ILE A 101 -1.03 -9.45 7.40
C ILE A 101 0.31 -8.84 7.06
N SER A 102 1.30 -9.65 6.71
CA SER A 102 2.65 -9.15 6.45
C SER A 102 3.40 -9.97 5.41
N ALA A 103 4.31 -9.32 4.70
CA ALA A 103 5.34 -9.97 3.91
C ALA A 103 6.72 -9.63 4.45
N GLN A 104 7.59 -10.64 4.49
CA GLN A 104 8.96 -10.53 4.99
C GLN A 104 9.92 -11.40 4.18
N SER A 105 11.18 -11.05 4.19
CA SER A 105 12.26 -11.93 3.76
C SER A 105 13.50 -11.65 4.60
N GLU A 106 14.30 -12.69 4.85
CA GLU A 106 15.53 -12.60 5.65
C GLU A 106 15.34 -11.91 7.02
N GLY A 107 14.15 -12.05 7.62
CA GLY A 107 13.80 -11.42 8.90
C GLY A 107 13.41 -9.94 8.81
N ILE A 108 13.35 -9.37 7.62
CA ILE A 108 12.95 -7.97 7.39
C ILE A 108 11.50 -7.94 6.91
N ILE A 109 10.64 -7.19 7.62
CA ILE A 109 9.26 -6.95 7.20
C ILE A 109 9.24 -5.88 6.12
N HIS A 110 8.85 -6.27 4.91
CA HIS A 110 8.74 -5.36 3.77
C HIS A 110 7.45 -4.54 3.80
N TRP A 111 6.36 -5.16 4.24
CA TRP A 111 5.09 -4.48 4.48
C TRP A 111 4.24 -5.22 5.50
N SER A 112 3.38 -4.49 6.18
CA SER A 112 2.37 -5.03 7.10
C SER A 112 1.11 -4.19 7.14
N LEU A 113 -0.01 -4.88 7.41
CA LEU A 113 -1.29 -4.31 7.81
C LEU A 113 -1.59 -4.85 9.20
N ASN A 114 -1.77 -3.98 10.17
CA ASN A 114 -1.89 -4.35 11.56
C ASN A 114 -3.32 -4.21 12.07
N LYS A 115 -3.68 -5.01 13.06
CA LYS A 115 -4.99 -5.04 13.72
C LYS A 115 -5.42 -3.66 14.26
N ASP A 116 -4.48 -2.86 14.70
CA ASP A 116 -4.72 -1.53 15.26
C ASP A 116 -5.00 -0.45 14.21
N GLY A 117 -5.01 -0.81 12.93
CA GLY A 117 -5.22 0.09 11.81
C GLY A 117 -3.95 0.73 11.26
N SER A 118 -2.80 0.50 11.89
CA SER A 118 -1.52 0.96 11.34
C SER A 118 -1.08 0.12 10.14
N ALA A 119 -0.28 0.71 9.27
CA ALA A 119 0.28 0.04 8.10
C ALA A 119 1.72 0.48 7.85
N SER A 120 2.51 -0.42 7.27
CA SER A 120 3.89 -0.14 6.88
C SER A 120 4.18 -0.75 5.52
N PHE A 121 4.89 -0.02 4.64
CA PHE A 121 5.29 -0.47 3.32
C PHE A 121 6.74 -0.05 3.04
N ALA A 122 7.37 -0.74 2.08
CA ALA A 122 8.73 -0.46 1.64
C ALA A 122 9.73 -0.35 2.82
N ASN A 123 9.72 -1.36 3.70
CA ASN A 123 10.58 -1.45 4.89
C ASN A 123 10.42 -0.24 5.85
N GLY A 124 9.20 0.28 5.99
CA GLY A 124 8.90 1.43 6.85
C GLY A 124 9.18 2.80 6.22
N ASN A 125 9.43 2.86 4.91
CA ASN A 125 9.55 4.14 4.21
C ASN A 125 8.20 4.82 3.97
N VAL A 126 7.11 4.04 3.92
CA VAL A 126 5.73 4.54 3.92
C VAL A 126 5.02 3.93 5.10
N THR A 127 4.51 4.74 6.00
CA THR A 127 3.79 4.27 7.19
C THR A 127 2.49 5.05 7.38
N MET A 128 1.50 4.38 7.96
CA MET A 128 0.29 4.98 8.53
C MET A 128 0.24 4.57 10.00
N ASP A 129 0.04 5.53 10.89
CA ASP A 129 -0.15 5.26 12.31
C ASP A 129 -1.63 5.03 12.67
N VAL A 130 -1.90 4.72 13.94
CA VAL A 130 -3.24 4.45 14.46
C VAL A 130 -4.15 5.68 14.47
N GLU A 131 -3.58 6.88 14.46
CA GLU A 131 -4.28 8.16 14.37
C GLU A 131 -4.61 8.55 12.92
N GLY A 132 -4.13 7.78 11.93
CA GLY A 132 -4.34 8.04 10.51
C GLY A 132 -3.31 8.99 9.89
N ASN A 133 -2.21 9.32 10.59
CA ASN A 133 -1.13 10.10 10.01
C ASN A 133 -0.32 9.23 9.06
N ALA A 134 -0.02 9.76 7.86
CA ALA A 134 0.85 9.10 6.89
C ALA A 134 2.23 9.76 6.85
N SER A 135 3.27 8.95 6.84
CA SER A 135 4.67 9.38 6.69
C SER A 135 5.29 8.74 5.46
N PHE A 136 5.99 9.55 4.66
CA PHE A 136 6.71 9.14 3.47
C PHE A 136 8.17 9.55 3.61
N LYS A 137 9.08 8.58 3.59
CA LYS A 137 10.53 8.80 3.56
C LYS A 137 11.01 8.58 2.14
N GLY A 138 11.14 9.65 1.38
CA GLY A 138 11.53 9.60 -0.03
C GLY A 138 10.83 10.66 -0.86
N THR A 139 10.84 10.49 -2.17
CA THR A 139 10.20 11.40 -3.12
C THR A 139 8.73 11.01 -3.32
N ILE A 140 7.85 12.01 -3.30
CA ILE A 140 6.46 11.85 -3.74
C ILE A 140 6.38 12.44 -5.15
N GLU A 141 6.13 11.59 -6.15
CA GLU A 141 5.90 12.00 -7.52
C GLU A 141 4.40 12.00 -7.80
N THR A 142 3.87 13.13 -8.26
CA THR A 142 2.46 13.28 -8.62
C THR A 142 2.31 14.21 -9.81
N SER A 143 1.41 13.88 -10.72
CA SER A 143 1.00 14.76 -11.83
C SER A 143 -0.05 15.80 -11.41
N GLY A 144 -0.63 15.67 -10.23
CA GLY A 144 -1.62 16.57 -9.67
C GLY A 144 -2.25 16.02 -8.39
N GLY A 145 -2.88 16.88 -7.60
CA GLY A 145 -3.54 16.51 -6.37
C GLY A 145 -3.71 17.69 -5.40
N SER A 146 -4.10 17.40 -4.15
CA SER A 146 -4.13 18.41 -3.10
C SER A 146 -3.64 17.84 -1.77
N ILE A 147 -2.91 18.64 -1.00
CA ILE A 147 -2.44 18.33 0.35
C ILE A 147 -2.82 19.50 1.26
N ALA A 148 -3.64 19.24 2.27
CA ALA A 148 -4.10 20.25 3.24
C ALA A 148 -4.64 21.54 2.57
N GLY A 149 -5.43 21.40 1.49
CA GLY A 149 -5.98 22.52 0.74
C GLY A 149 -5.02 23.17 -0.26
N TRP A 150 -3.75 22.77 -0.31
CA TRP A 150 -2.83 23.13 -1.40
C TRP A 150 -3.03 22.21 -2.58
N ILE A 151 -3.25 22.79 -3.74
CA ILE A 151 -3.36 22.07 -5.00
C ILE A 151 -1.96 21.95 -5.61
N ILE A 152 -1.58 20.74 -5.98
CA ILE A 152 -0.31 20.44 -6.64
C ILE A 152 -0.62 20.13 -8.09
N GLY A 153 -0.14 20.96 -9.00
CA GLY A 153 -0.21 20.74 -10.44
C GLY A 153 1.16 20.36 -10.99
N ALA A 154 1.25 20.07 -12.29
CA ALA A 154 2.49 19.69 -12.94
C ALA A 154 3.63 20.74 -12.77
N ASP A 155 3.27 22.03 -12.82
CA ASP A 155 4.22 23.13 -12.77
C ASP A 155 3.96 24.10 -11.61
N SER A 156 3.07 23.74 -10.66
CA SER A 156 2.58 24.72 -9.70
C SER A 156 2.11 24.11 -8.40
N ILE A 157 2.22 24.92 -7.33
CA ILE A 157 1.61 24.67 -6.02
C ILE A 157 0.83 25.92 -5.65
N TYR A 158 -0.45 25.79 -5.32
CA TYR A 158 -1.27 26.93 -4.97
C TYR A 158 -2.42 26.59 -4.02
N ASN A 159 -2.85 27.60 -3.28
CA ASN A 159 -4.02 27.55 -2.42
C ASN A 159 -4.74 28.91 -2.49
N GLY A 160 -5.94 28.94 -3.09
CA GLY A 160 -6.73 30.16 -3.19
C GLY A 160 -5.93 31.34 -3.76
N THR A 161 -5.42 32.20 -2.90
CA THR A 161 -4.76 33.44 -3.26
C THR A 161 -3.24 33.36 -3.38
N ILE A 162 -2.64 32.26 -2.93
CA ILE A 162 -1.17 32.09 -2.94
C ILE A 162 -0.81 31.05 -4.01
N GLY A 163 0.21 31.33 -4.81
CA GLY A 163 0.69 30.40 -5.81
C GLY A 163 2.17 30.52 -6.12
N ILE A 164 2.77 29.37 -6.39
CA ILE A 164 4.12 29.20 -6.92
C ILE A 164 3.99 28.52 -8.27
N ASN A 165 4.54 29.11 -9.32
CA ASN A 165 4.50 28.52 -10.66
C ASN A 165 5.90 28.48 -11.27
N SER A 166 6.41 27.28 -11.49
CA SER A 166 7.75 27.04 -12.02
C SER A 166 7.84 27.35 -13.52
N LEU A 167 6.81 27.03 -14.30
CA LEU A 167 6.79 27.27 -15.73
C LEU A 167 6.74 28.77 -16.05
N LYS A 168 5.87 29.50 -15.35
CA LYS A 168 5.74 30.97 -15.51
C LYS A 168 6.68 31.76 -14.61
N LYS A 169 7.47 31.08 -13.76
CA LYS A 169 8.53 31.63 -12.91
C LYS A 169 8.08 32.77 -12.01
N PHE A 170 7.05 32.52 -11.20
CA PHE A 170 6.61 33.48 -10.19
C PHE A 170 6.18 32.83 -8.87
N ILE A 171 6.20 33.66 -7.82
CA ILE A 171 5.54 33.43 -6.54
C ILE A 171 4.64 34.63 -6.32
N ALA A 172 3.33 34.41 -6.10
CA ALA A 172 2.35 35.48 -5.99
C ALA A 172 1.41 35.27 -4.81
N ILE A 173 0.99 36.40 -4.21
CA ILE A 173 -0.10 36.48 -3.26
C ILE A 173 -1.05 37.54 -3.78
N ALA A 174 -2.24 37.15 -4.23
CA ALA A 174 -3.26 38.03 -4.77
C ALA A 174 -4.44 38.17 -3.81
N ASN A 175 -5.03 39.35 -3.73
CA ASN A 175 -6.18 39.63 -2.87
C ASN A 175 -7.49 39.23 -3.56
N VAL A 176 -7.72 37.93 -3.75
CA VAL A 176 -8.93 37.35 -4.34
C VAL A 176 -9.52 36.28 -3.45
N ALA A 177 -10.83 36.08 -3.49
CA ALA A 177 -11.53 35.11 -2.65
C ALA A 177 -11.27 33.64 -3.05
N SER A 178 -11.05 33.39 -4.32
CA SER A 178 -10.69 32.07 -4.83
C SER A 178 -10.02 32.20 -6.21
N VAL A 179 -9.02 31.34 -6.44
CA VAL A 179 -8.26 31.29 -7.68
C VAL A 179 -8.55 29.94 -8.35
N GLN A 180 -9.13 29.98 -9.52
CA GLN A 180 -9.41 28.77 -10.30
C GLN A 180 -8.35 28.49 -11.39
N ASP A 181 -7.60 29.50 -11.79
CA ASP A 181 -6.55 29.39 -12.83
C ASP A 181 -5.22 29.95 -12.33
N ILE A 182 -4.34 29.10 -11.90
CA ILE A 182 -2.99 29.46 -11.43
C ILE A 182 -2.13 30.11 -12.54
N GLY A 183 -2.51 29.96 -13.82
CA GLY A 183 -1.78 30.52 -14.93
C GLY A 183 -1.72 32.04 -14.95
N ASN A 184 -2.61 32.72 -14.25
CA ASN A 184 -2.82 34.16 -14.31
C ASN A 184 -2.59 34.91 -13.01
N GLN A 185 -1.96 34.31 -12.00
CA GLN A 185 -1.78 34.96 -10.68
C GLN A 185 -1.00 36.28 -10.75
N LEU A 186 -0.10 36.44 -11.70
CA LEU A 186 0.58 37.71 -11.88
C LEU A 186 -0.39 38.79 -12.37
N ASP A 187 -1.34 38.46 -13.26
CA ASP A 187 -2.41 39.34 -13.70
C ASP A 187 -3.40 39.62 -12.58
N TRP A 188 -3.69 38.64 -11.73
CA TRP A 188 -4.56 38.81 -10.55
C TRP A 188 -3.96 39.73 -9.50
N VAL A 189 -2.65 39.67 -9.27
CA VAL A 189 -1.94 40.60 -8.39
C VAL A 189 -2.16 42.03 -8.90
N LYS A 190 -2.14 42.25 -10.23
CA LYS A 190 -2.42 43.53 -10.85
C LYS A 190 -3.88 43.93 -10.67
N GLU A 191 -4.82 43.07 -11.03
CA GLU A 191 -6.25 43.36 -11.07
C GLU A 191 -6.85 43.54 -9.67
N TYR A 192 -6.55 42.62 -8.73
CA TYR A 192 -7.17 42.58 -7.41
C TYR A 192 -6.29 43.14 -6.31
N GLY A 193 -5.04 43.44 -6.60
CA GLY A 193 -4.03 43.84 -5.61
C GLY A 193 -3.32 42.62 -5.02
N GLY A 194 -2.11 42.88 -4.51
CA GLY A 194 -1.26 41.85 -3.94
C GLY A 194 0.20 42.06 -4.24
N VAL A 195 1.00 41.02 -4.08
CA VAL A 195 2.46 41.03 -4.28
C VAL A 195 2.89 39.83 -5.12
N ALA A 196 3.85 40.04 -6.00
CA ALA A 196 4.50 38.96 -6.73
C ALA A 196 6.00 39.14 -6.85
N MET A 197 6.72 38.01 -6.79
CA MET A 197 8.11 37.87 -7.16
C MET A 197 8.18 37.07 -8.46
N TYR A 198 8.86 37.57 -9.47
CA TYR A 198 8.86 36.93 -10.79
C TYR A 198 10.19 37.06 -11.52
N CYS A 199 10.45 36.12 -12.44
CA CYS A 199 11.62 36.16 -13.33
C CYS A 199 11.22 35.55 -14.70
N ILE A 200 10.54 36.33 -15.51
CA ILE A 200 10.03 35.90 -16.82
C ILE A 200 11.18 35.80 -17.82
N SER A 201 12.07 36.79 -17.82
CA SER A 201 13.27 36.83 -18.66
C SER A 201 14.42 37.60 -17.97
N ASN A 202 15.59 37.67 -18.61
CA ASN A 202 16.74 38.41 -18.08
C ASN A 202 16.47 39.94 -18.00
N THR A 203 15.46 40.46 -18.69
CA THR A 203 15.06 41.87 -18.70
C THR A 203 13.71 42.12 -18.08
N ASN A 204 13.02 41.08 -17.61
CA ASN A 204 11.70 41.17 -17.00
C ASN A 204 11.64 40.30 -15.75
N TYR A 205 12.08 40.84 -14.64
CA TYR A 205 12.16 40.21 -13.34
C TYR A 205 11.97 41.24 -12.22
N GLY A 206 11.58 40.78 -11.06
CA GLY A 206 11.50 41.63 -9.89
C GLY A 206 10.52 41.20 -8.83
N LEU A 207 10.35 42.10 -7.89
CA LEU A 207 9.29 42.10 -6.87
C LEU A 207 8.34 43.25 -7.21
N ILE A 208 7.03 43.01 -7.24
CA ILE A 208 6.02 44.00 -7.62
C ILE A 208 4.83 43.94 -6.67
N GLY A 209 4.24 45.06 -6.38
CA GLY A 209 3.00 45.18 -5.60
C GLY A 209 2.00 46.11 -6.27
N TYR A 210 0.73 45.67 -6.23
CA TYR A 210 -0.42 46.40 -6.75
C TYR A 210 -1.48 46.59 -5.69
N LYS A 211 -2.22 47.69 -5.77
CA LYS A 211 -3.43 48.00 -5.04
C LYS A 211 -4.45 48.61 -6.03
N ASN A 212 -5.63 47.98 -6.15
CA ASN A 212 -6.70 48.45 -7.01
C ASN A 212 -6.23 48.76 -8.45
N ASN A 213 -5.51 47.82 -9.09
CA ASN A 213 -4.92 47.93 -10.41
C ASN A 213 -3.80 49.01 -10.56
N GLU A 214 -3.42 49.64 -9.47
CA GLU A 214 -2.34 50.63 -9.47
C GLU A 214 -1.08 50.01 -8.89
N LYS A 215 0.06 50.18 -9.57
CA LYS A 215 1.37 49.73 -9.07
C LYS A 215 1.80 50.65 -7.91
N VAL A 216 2.04 50.05 -6.75
CA VAL A 216 2.46 50.76 -5.55
C VAL A 216 3.97 50.66 -5.30
N PHE A 217 4.57 49.55 -5.74
CA PHE A 217 6.04 49.40 -5.74
C PHE A 217 6.50 48.39 -6.77
N SER A 218 7.73 48.52 -7.23
CA SER A 218 8.48 47.48 -7.94
C SER A 218 9.97 47.65 -7.69
N ALA A 219 10.68 46.51 -7.68
CA ALA A 219 12.14 46.47 -7.59
C ALA A 219 12.67 45.32 -8.46
N GLY A 220 13.55 45.62 -9.38
CA GLY A 220 14.09 44.67 -10.36
C GLY A 220 14.40 45.31 -11.68
N SER A 221 13.79 44.81 -12.77
CA SER A 221 13.92 45.38 -14.11
C SER A 221 13.25 46.76 -14.23
N ASP A 222 12.33 47.07 -13.35
CA ASP A 222 11.64 48.34 -13.20
C ASP A 222 11.58 48.69 -11.72
N ASN A 223 12.05 49.89 -11.36
CA ASN A 223 12.13 50.32 -9.97
C ASN A 223 11.16 51.49 -9.74
N PHE A 224 10.24 51.31 -8.80
CA PHE A 224 9.15 52.27 -8.54
C PHE A 224 8.67 52.17 -7.10
N ILE A 225 8.46 53.30 -6.42
CA ILE A 225 7.82 53.34 -5.09
C ILE A 225 6.89 54.54 -5.03
N ALA A 226 5.56 54.29 -4.88
CA ALA A 226 4.55 55.31 -4.60
C ALA A 226 4.62 56.55 -5.48
N GLY A 227 4.75 56.40 -6.81
CA GLY A 227 4.89 57.51 -7.75
C GLY A 227 6.32 57.94 -8.05
N TRP A 228 7.30 57.43 -7.33
CA TRP A 228 8.73 57.74 -7.53
C TRP A 228 9.42 56.59 -8.23
N ASN A 229 10.19 56.88 -9.25
CA ASN A 229 11.15 55.97 -9.88
C ASN A 229 12.49 56.08 -9.20
N PHE A 230 13.29 55.01 -9.21
CA PHE A 230 14.65 55.04 -8.66
C PHE A 230 15.58 54.13 -9.46
N ASN A 231 16.83 54.48 -9.48
CA ASN A 231 17.94 53.66 -9.98
C ASN A 231 19.11 53.76 -8.99
N GLU A 232 20.27 53.19 -9.35
CA GLU A 232 21.48 53.21 -8.51
C GLU A 232 22.02 54.63 -8.15
N LYS A 233 21.57 55.67 -8.81
CA LYS A 233 22.09 57.05 -8.67
C LYS A 233 21.08 58.07 -8.19
N ALA A 234 19.77 57.87 -8.41
CA ALA A 234 18.77 58.88 -8.14
C ALA A 234 17.36 58.33 -7.89
N ILE A 235 16.56 59.13 -7.17
CA ILE A 235 15.12 59.00 -7.06
C ILE A 235 14.49 60.16 -7.80
N PHE A 236 13.50 59.91 -8.69
CA PHE A 236 12.87 60.92 -9.52
C PHE A 236 11.39 60.61 -9.73
N SER A 237 10.61 61.60 -9.95
CA SER A 237 9.17 61.52 -10.24
C SER A 237 8.85 61.51 -11.74
#